data_9ff69c37cbbb0881132dd51d6bd6fd0d
#
_entry.id   9ff69c37cbbb0881132dd51d6bd6fd0d
#
_cell.length_a   1.000
_cell.length_b   1.000
_cell.length_c   1.000
_cell.angle_alpha   90.00
_cell.angle_beta   90.00
_cell.angle_gamma   90.00
#
_symmetry.space_group_name_H-M   'P 1'
#
loop_
_entity.id
_entity.type
_entity.pdbx_description
1 polymer ?
#
loop_
_entity_poly.entity_id
_entity_poly.type
_entity_poly.pdbx_seq_one_letter_code
_entity_poly.pdbx_strand_id
1 'polypeptide(L)'
;MKNHYFQMDDRALWSELRSGSLIALEVIYRRYYSLLLNYGMKCTPDDDMVRDCIQELFVKLAKSSNLSDTEYPRSYLLKSLRNMINDKSTSARSQVECFSFNDEIFSDIMDDDSFEKIFGNSDEDLRKKKALVQALSQLTSQQKHILYLRYIKGLSHKEV
;
A
#
# COMPACT_ATOMS: atom_id res chain seq x y z
N MET A 1 -14.23 -5.88 26.15
CA MET A 1 -13.38 -6.81 25.38
C MET A 1 -12.94 -6.26 23.99
N LYS A 2 -13.81 -5.65 23.19
CA LYS A 2 -13.38 -5.10 21.88
C LYS A 2 -12.27 -4.04 21.98
N ASN A 3 -12.25 -3.24 23.04
CA ASN A 3 -11.25 -2.16 23.21
C ASN A 3 -9.80 -2.65 23.34
N HIS A 4 -9.58 -3.85 23.84
CA HIS A 4 -8.25 -4.44 23.97
C HIS A 4 -7.60 -4.73 22.62
N TYR A 5 -8.36 -5.25 21.65
CA TYR A 5 -7.85 -5.56 20.31
C TYR A 5 -7.40 -4.32 19.54
N PHE A 6 -8.02 -3.16 19.75
CA PHE A 6 -7.62 -1.91 19.10
C PHE A 6 -6.25 -1.39 19.56
N GLN A 7 -5.81 -1.79 20.76
CA GLN A 7 -4.52 -1.41 21.34
C GLN A 7 -3.40 -2.40 21.02
N MET A 8 -3.74 -3.57 20.50
CA MET A 8 -2.76 -4.60 20.13
C MET A 8 -1.92 -4.15 18.94
N ASP A 9 -0.65 -4.54 18.94
CA ASP A 9 0.19 -4.38 17.76
C ASP A 9 -0.23 -5.34 16.64
N ASP A 10 0.29 -5.11 15.45
CA ASP A 10 -0.08 -5.87 14.26
C ASP A 10 0.28 -7.36 14.37
N ARG A 11 1.41 -7.66 14.99
CA ARG A 11 1.87 -9.04 15.18
C ARG A 11 0.95 -9.82 16.12
N ALA A 12 0.57 -9.19 17.23
CA ALA A 12 -0.36 -9.77 18.18
C ALA A 12 -1.75 -9.99 17.55
N LEU A 13 -2.25 -8.99 16.81
CA LEU A 13 -3.50 -9.12 16.05
C LEU A 13 -3.45 -10.25 15.02
N TRP A 14 -2.33 -10.39 14.34
CA TRP A 14 -2.14 -11.46 13.36
C TRP A 14 -2.13 -12.83 14.00
N SER A 15 -1.50 -12.97 15.16
CA SER A 15 -1.52 -14.20 15.95
C SER A 15 -2.94 -14.58 16.39
N GLU A 16 -3.73 -13.59 16.83
CA GLU A 16 -5.13 -13.78 17.19
C GLU A 16 -5.98 -14.17 15.97
N LEU A 17 -5.74 -13.56 14.82
CA LEU A 17 -6.40 -13.93 13.58
C LEU A 17 -6.09 -15.39 13.20
N ARG A 18 -4.83 -15.81 13.30
CA ARG A 18 -4.43 -17.20 13.05
C ARG A 18 -5.11 -18.20 13.98
N SER A 19 -5.42 -17.77 15.19
CA SER A 19 -6.19 -18.56 16.16
C SER A 19 -7.71 -18.56 15.89
N GLY A 20 -8.16 -17.89 14.82
CA GLY A 20 -9.55 -17.85 14.39
C GLY A 20 -10.38 -16.70 14.95
N SER A 21 -9.75 -15.67 15.53
CA SER A 21 -10.44 -14.51 16.09
C SER A 21 -11.01 -13.61 14.98
N LEU A 22 -12.32 -13.61 14.80
CA LEU A 22 -13.01 -12.69 13.89
C LEU A 22 -12.95 -11.24 14.38
N ILE A 23 -12.78 -11.01 15.69
CA ILE A 23 -12.58 -9.67 16.25
C ILE A 23 -11.23 -9.11 15.80
N ALA A 24 -10.18 -9.92 15.81
CA ALA A 24 -8.87 -9.52 15.28
C ALA A 24 -8.96 -9.19 13.78
N LEU A 25 -9.70 -9.97 13.00
CA LEU A 25 -9.96 -9.69 11.58
C LEU A 25 -10.66 -8.35 11.39
N GLU A 26 -11.70 -8.06 12.16
CA GLU A 26 -12.41 -6.77 12.12
C GLU A 26 -11.47 -5.59 12.39
N VAL A 27 -10.60 -5.72 13.39
CA VAL A 27 -9.64 -4.66 13.75
C VAL A 27 -8.61 -4.46 12.65
N ILE A 28 -8.06 -5.54 12.08
CA ILE A 28 -7.12 -5.48 10.95
C ILE A 28 -7.79 -4.84 9.74
N TYR A 29 -9.03 -5.21 9.43
CA TYR A 29 -9.79 -4.59 8.34
C TYR A 29 -9.92 -3.07 8.53
N ARG A 30 -10.39 -2.63 9.68
CA ARG A 30 -10.57 -1.20 9.98
C ARG A 30 -9.26 -0.43 9.95
N ARG A 31 -8.18 -1.04 10.43
CA ARG A 31 -6.84 -0.42 10.48
C ARG A 31 -6.24 -0.24 9.09
N TYR A 32 -6.43 -1.20 8.20
CA TYR A 32 -5.73 -1.24 6.92
C TYR A 32 -6.58 -0.94 5.70
N TYR A 33 -7.90 -0.85 5.81
CA TYR A 33 -8.78 -0.63 4.66
C TYR A 33 -8.39 0.60 3.83
N SER A 34 -8.21 1.75 4.46
CA SER A 34 -7.84 3.00 3.76
C SER A 34 -6.46 2.90 3.10
N LEU A 35 -5.50 2.27 3.78
CA LEU A 35 -4.17 2.03 3.22
C LEU A 35 -4.25 1.14 1.97
N LEU A 36 -4.97 0.04 2.05
CA LEU A 36 -5.14 -0.91 0.95
C LEU A 36 -5.89 -0.28 -0.22
N LEU A 37 -6.94 0.49 0.05
CA LEU A 37 -7.70 1.19 -0.98
C LEU A 37 -6.82 2.20 -1.72
N ASN A 38 -6.11 3.06 -1.00
CA ASN A 38 -5.20 4.04 -1.59
C ASN A 38 -4.10 3.39 -2.41
N TYR A 39 -3.52 2.30 -1.90
CA TYR A 39 -2.50 1.54 -2.60
C TYR A 39 -3.06 0.87 -3.87
N GLY A 40 -4.20 0.21 -3.77
CA GLY A 40 -4.85 -0.45 -4.91
C GLY A 40 -5.24 0.52 -6.02
N MET A 41 -5.71 1.72 -5.67
CA MET A 41 -6.02 2.79 -6.63
C MET A 41 -4.79 3.33 -7.36
N LYS A 42 -3.60 3.15 -6.81
CA LYS A 42 -2.34 3.43 -7.51
C LYS A 42 -1.92 2.29 -8.45
N CYS A 43 -2.38 1.07 -8.17
CA CYS A 43 -2.10 -0.10 -9.02
C CYS A 43 -3.00 -0.18 -10.26
N THR A 44 -4.23 0.30 -10.18
CA THR A 44 -5.21 0.27 -11.27
C THR A 44 -6.19 1.43 -11.16
N PRO A 45 -6.67 1.99 -12.28
CA PRO A 45 -7.73 3.01 -12.26
C PRO A 45 -9.13 2.44 -11.99
N ASP A 46 -9.27 1.12 -11.90
CA ASP A 46 -10.55 0.45 -11.67
C ASP A 46 -10.84 0.33 -10.17
N ASP A 47 -11.54 1.29 -9.61
CA ASP A 47 -11.93 1.35 -8.20
C ASP A 47 -12.75 0.14 -7.75
N ASP A 48 -13.67 -0.33 -8.60
CA ASP A 48 -14.53 -1.46 -8.28
C ASP A 48 -13.70 -2.74 -8.16
N MET A 49 -12.75 -2.93 -9.06
CA MET A 49 -11.80 -4.05 -8.98
C MET A 49 -10.99 -4.01 -7.69
N VAL A 50 -10.52 -2.83 -7.27
CA VAL A 50 -9.75 -2.69 -6.01
C VAL A 50 -10.61 -3.07 -4.81
N ARG A 51 -11.83 -2.57 -4.73
CA ARG A 51 -12.76 -2.88 -3.63
C ARG A 51 -13.10 -4.36 -3.57
N ASP A 52 -13.34 -4.97 -4.71
CA ASP A 52 -13.60 -6.42 -4.82
C ASP A 52 -12.39 -7.23 -4.37
N CYS A 53 -11.18 -6.84 -4.78
CA CYS A 53 -9.96 -7.49 -4.33
C CYS A 53 -9.76 -7.39 -2.81
N ILE A 54 -10.01 -6.22 -2.21
CA ILE A 54 -9.91 -6.05 -0.76
C ILE A 54 -10.94 -6.95 -0.06
N GLN A 55 -12.18 -6.97 -0.50
CA GLN A 55 -13.22 -7.82 0.07
C GLN A 55 -12.85 -9.30 -0.04
N GLU A 56 -12.40 -9.74 -1.20
CA GLU A 56 -11.96 -11.12 -1.43
C GLU A 56 -10.77 -11.50 -0.55
N LEU A 57 -9.81 -10.59 -0.37
CA LEU A 57 -8.67 -10.78 0.51
C LEU A 57 -9.12 -11.07 1.95
N PHE A 58 -10.01 -10.25 2.49
CA PHE A 58 -10.50 -10.43 3.86
C PHE A 58 -11.40 -11.64 4.01
N VAL A 59 -12.17 -12.01 2.99
CA VAL A 59 -12.92 -13.28 2.97
C VAL A 59 -11.97 -14.48 3.00
N LYS A 60 -10.88 -14.45 2.24
CA LYS A 60 -9.86 -15.50 2.28
C LYS A 60 -9.19 -15.60 3.65
N LEU A 61 -8.87 -14.48 4.28
CA LEU A 61 -8.32 -14.46 5.64
C LEU A 61 -9.30 -15.05 6.65
N ALA A 62 -10.59 -14.72 6.55
CA ALA A 62 -11.63 -15.23 7.44
C ALA A 62 -11.80 -16.76 7.34
N LYS A 63 -11.64 -17.31 6.15
CA LYS A 63 -11.82 -18.74 5.86
C LYS A 63 -10.55 -19.56 6.02
N SER A 64 -9.39 -18.93 6.13
CA SER A 64 -8.12 -19.63 6.18
C SER A 64 -7.94 -20.35 7.51
N SER A 65 -7.83 -21.67 7.45
CA SER A 65 -7.49 -22.51 8.60
C SER A 65 -5.97 -22.64 8.82
N ASN A 66 -5.17 -22.24 7.85
CA ASN A 66 -3.71 -22.40 7.87
C ASN A 66 -3.01 -21.12 7.39
N LEU A 67 -3.34 -19.99 8.02
CA LEU A 67 -2.71 -18.72 7.74
C LEU A 67 -1.25 -18.73 8.20
N SER A 68 -0.34 -18.41 7.29
CA SER A 68 1.09 -18.34 7.59
C SER A 68 1.41 -17.28 8.63
N ASP A 69 2.39 -17.53 9.47
CA ASP A 69 2.90 -16.52 10.39
C ASP A 69 3.66 -15.43 9.63
N THR A 70 3.53 -14.21 10.10
CA THR A 70 4.31 -13.08 9.57
C THR A 70 4.59 -12.05 10.66
N GLU A 71 5.81 -11.55 10.66
CA GLU A 71 6.18 -10.42 11.50
C GLU A 71 5.68 -9.08 10.92
N TYR A 72 5.26 -9.08 9.66
CA TYR A 72 4.89 -7.88 8.90
C TYR A 72 3.51 -8.02 8.23
N PRO A 73 2.41 -8.02 9.01
CA PRO A 73 1.05 -8.17 8.49
C PRO A 73 0.70 -7.13 7.43
N ARG A 74 1.12 -5.88 7.62
CA ARG A 74 0.89 -4.79 6.68
C ARG A 74 1.50 -5.09 5.30
N SER A 75 2.74 -5.54 5.26
CA SER A 75 3.43 -5.93 4.03
C SER A 75 2.75 -7.12 3.36
N TYR A 76 2.34 -8.11 4.14
CA TYR A 76 1.59 -9.26 3.66
C TYR A 76 0.28 -8.84 2.95
N LEU A 77 -0.50 -7.95 3.58
CA LEU A 77 -1.76 -7.47 3.02
C LEU A 77 -1.54 -6.71 1.71
N LEU A 78 -0.54 -5.82 1.66
CA LEU A 78 -0.20 -5.06 0.45
C LEU A 78 0.24 -5.98 -0.70
N LYS A 79 1.10 -6.96 -0.43
CA LYS A 79 1.55 -7.94 -1.43
C LYS A 79 0.40 -8.82 -1.94
N SER A 80 -0.46 -9.27 -1.03
CA SER A 80 -1.62 -10.08 -1.38
C SER A 80 -2.60 -9.31 -2.26
N LEU A 81 -2.91 -8.07 -1.91
CA LEU A 81 -3.76 -7.21 -2.73
C LEU A 81 -3.16 -6.97 -4.11
N ARG A 82 -1.87 -6.65 -4.18
CA ARG A 82 -1.16 -6.47 -5.44
C ARG A 82 -1.26 -7.71 -6.34
N ASN A 83 -1.00 -8.89 -5.79
CA ASN A 83 -1.07 -10.14 -6.55
C ASN A 83 -2.48 -10.38 -7.07
N MET A 84 -3.51 -10.13 -6.27
CA MET A 84 -4.90 -10.27 -6.69
C MET A 84 -5.29 -9.30 -7.81
N ILE A 85 -4.86 -8.04 -7.73
CA ILE A 85 -5.07 -7.05 -8.79
C ILE A 85 -4.36 -7.49 -10.06
N ASN A 86 -3.10 -7.97 -9.97
CA ASN A 86 -2.34 -8.48 -11.09
C ASN A 86 -3.05 -9.66 -11.76
N ASP A 87 -3.51 -10.64 -10.99
CA ASP A 87 -4.17 -11.82 -11.52
C ASP A 87 -5.46 -11.45 -12.27
N LYS A 88 -6.25 -10.52 -11.73
CA LYS A 88 -7.48 -10.05 -12.40
C LYS A 88 -7.17 -9.21 -13.65
N SER A 89 -6.12 -8.41 -13.62
CA SER A 89 -5.71 -7.59 -14.76
C SER A 89 -5.16 -8.44 -15.90
N THR A 90 -4.42 -9.51 -15.63
CA THR A 90 -3.88 -10.42 -16.65
C THR A 90 -4.96 -11.26 -17.31
N SER A 91 -6.04 -11.62 -16.61
CA SER A 91 -7.19 -12.34 -17.20
C SER A 91 -8.04 -11.45 -18.11
N ALA A 92 -7.96 -10.13 -18.00
CA ALA A 92 -8.77 -9.15 -18.75
C ALA A 92 -8.06 -8.49 -19.96
N ARG A 93 -7.00 -9.07 -20.51
CA ARG A 93 -6.13 -8.54 -21.58
C ARG A 93 -5.19 -7.43 -21.17
N SER A 94 -3.99 -7.73 -21.41
CA SER A 94 -2.75 -6.99 -21.47
C SER A 94 -1.91 -7.16 -20.22
N GLN A 95 -0.68 -7.57 -20.47
CA GLN A 95 0.48 -7.24 -19.69
C GLN A 95 0.59 -5.70 -19.55
N VAL A 96 -0.41 -5.07 -18.99
CA VAL A 96 -0.20 -3.80 -18.36
C VAL A 96 0.63 -4.17 -17.15
N GLU A 97 1.92 -3.87 -17.24
CA GLU A 97 2.72 -3.78 -16.03
C GLU A 97 1.83 -3.12 -14.98
N CYS A 98 1.50 -3.86 -13.94
CA CYS A 98 0.55 -3.46 -12.90
C CYS A 98 1.09 -2.30 -12.06
N PHE A 99 2.00 -1.56 -12.60
CA PHE A 99 2.64 -0.37 -12.10
C PHE A 99 3.04 0.52 -13.27
N SER A 100 2.07 1.08 -13.97
CA SER A 100 2.31 2.43 -14.40
C SER A 100 2.24 3.30 -13.13
N PHE A 101 3.23 3.15 -12.27
CA PHE A 101 3.58 4.18 -11.32
C PHE A 101 4.06 5.37 -12.16
N ASN A 102 3.12 5.91 -12.92
CA ASN A 102 3.26 7.13 -13.66
C ASN A 102 3.55 8.26 -12.68
N ASP A 103 4.06 9.32 -13.21
CA ASP A 103 4.36 10.58 -12.53
C ASP A 103 3.29 11.08 -11.55
N GLU A 104 2.08 10.54 -11.59
CA GLU A 104 0.98 10.82 -10.68
C GLU A 104 1.26 10.46 -9.21
N ILE A 105 2.05 9.42 -8.92
CA ILE A 105 2.40 9.09 -7.52
C ILE A 105 3.29 10.16 -6.94
N PHE A 106 4.20 10.67 -7.76
CA PHE A 106 5.07 11.75 -7.36
C PHE A 106 4.40 13.13 -7.49
N SER A 107 3.30 13.25 -8.25
CA SER A 107 2.50 14.47 -8.27
C SER A 107 1.86 14.74 -6.91
N ASP A 108 1.43 13.70 -6.19
CA ASP A 108 0.93 13.84 -4.82
C ASP A 108 2.03 14.28 -3.83
N ILE A 109 3.29 13.90 -4.09
CA ILE A 109 4.46 14.37 -3.32
C ILE A 109 4.87 15.77 -3.77
N MET A 110 4.65 16.06 -5.05
CA MET A 110 5.01 17.31 -5.70
C MET A 110 3.86 18.33 -5.71
N ASP A 111 2.75 18.02 -5.01
CA ASP A 111 1.76 19.03 -4.70
C ASP A 111 2.47 20.22 -4.08
N ASP A 112 2.33 21.38 -4.73
CA ASP A 112 3.08 22.58 -4.40
C ASP A 112 2.97 22.94 -2.92
N ASP A 113 1.79 22.74 -2.31
CA ASP A 113 1.58 23.01 -0.89
C ASP A 113 2.39 22.10 0.04
N SER A 114 2.52 20.81 -0.30
CA SER A 114 3.28 19.87 0.51
C SER A 114 4.78 20.08 0.37
N PHE A 115 5.24 20.41 -0.83
CA PHE A 115 6.65 20.70 -1.09
C PHE A 115 7.11 22.01 -0.42
N GLU A 116 6.30 23.07 -0.51
CA GLU A 116 6.56 24.35 0.12
C GLU A 116 6.66 24.25 1.64
N LYS A 117 5.83 23.43 2.27
CA LYS A 117 5.86 23.18 3.72
C LYS A 117 7.14 22.47 4.18
N ILE A 118 7.75 21.65 3.32
CA ILE A 118 8.93 20.85 3.66
C ILE A 118 10.22 21.58 3.24
N PHE A 119 10.26 22.18 2.08
CA PHE A 119 11.47 22.71 1.46
C PHE A 119 11.54 24.24 1.35
N GLY A 120 10.40 24.93 1.46
CA GLY A 120 10.32 26.38 1.25
C GLY A 120 10.07 26.79 -0.19
N ASN A 121 10.11 28.09 -0.46
CA ASN A 121 9.71 28.71 -1.72
C ASN A 121 10.79 29.62 -2.34
N SER A 122 12.04 29.47 -1.93
CA SER A 122 13.17 30.22 -2.49
C SER A 122 13.56 29.70 -3.88
N ASP A 123 14.31 30.51 -4.65
CA ASP A 123 14.84 30.09 -5.96
C ASP A 123 15.72 28.84 -5.84
N GLU A 124 16.45 28.70 -4.75
CA GLU A 124 17.26 27.51 -4.46
C GLU A 124 16.38 26.29 -4.21
N ASP A 125 15.28 26.44 -3.49
CA ASP A 125 14.31 25.36 -3.22
C ASP A 125 13.64 24.89 -4.52
N LEU A 126 13.31 25.81 -5.43
CA LEU A 126 12.78 25.49 -6.75
C LEU A 126 13.79 24.72 -7.61
N ARG A 127 15.09 25.03 -7.52
CA ARG A 127 16.14 24.26 -8.20
C ARG A 127 16.25 22.84 -7.64
N LYS A 128 16.18 22.69 -6.32
CA LYS A 128 16.18 21.39 -5.66
C LYS A 128 14.96 20.56 -6.07
N LYS A 129 13.78 21.20 -6.17
CA LYS A 129 12.56 20.55 -6.67
C LYS A 129 12.74 20.02 -8.09
N LYS A 130 13.26 20.84 -9.01
CA LYS A 130 13.51 20.43 -10.39
C LYS A 130 14.51 19.28 -10.49
N ALA A 131 15.59 19.34 -9.70
CA ALA A 131 16.60 18.28 -9.65
C ALA A 131 16.01 16.96 -9.12
N LEU A 132 15.15 17.03 -8.11
CA LEU A 132 14.46 15.86 -7.56
C LEU A 132 13.50 15.25 -8.57
N VAL A 133 12.67 16.05 -9.24
CA VAL A 133 11.75 15.58 -10.29
C VAL A 133 12.52 14.90 -11.41
N GLN A 134 13.62 15.50 -11.84
CA GLN A 134 14.46 14.92 -12.89
C GLN A 134 15.10 13.60 -12.47
N ALA A 135 15.61 13.51 -11.24
CA ALA A 135 16.18 12.28 -10.70
C ALA A 135 15.12 11.16 -10.60
N LEU A 136 13.92 11.49 -10.13
CA LEU A 136 12.81 10.53 -10.03
C LEU A 136 12.34 10.05 -11.40
N SER A 137 12.36 10.90 -12.43
CA SER A 137 11.97 10.52 -13.79
C SER A 137 12.89 9.47 -14.42
N GLN A 138 14.14 9.38 -13.96
CA GLN A 138 15.14 8.41 -14.45
C GLN A 138 15.01 7.03 -13.79
N LEU A 139 14.20 6.90 -12.74
CA LEU A 139 14.01 5.63 -12.06
C LEU A 139 13.08 4.70 -12.84
N THR A 140 13.32 3.40 -12.72
CA THR A 140 12.38 2.38 -13.20
C THR A 140 11.11 2.38 -12.37
N SER A 141 10.01 1.85 -12.92
CA SER A 141 8.74 1.71 -12.19
C SER A 141 8.89 0.94 -10.87
N GLN A 142 9.73 -0.10 -10.88
CA GLN A 142 10.01 -0.88 -9.67
C GLN A 142 10.76 -0.06 -8.61
N GLN A 143 11.75 0.73 -9.01
CA GLN A 143 12.47 1.62 -8.10
C GLN A 143 11.57 2.70 -7.52
N LYS A 144 10.73 3.33 -8.35
CA LYS A 144 9.71 4.28 -7.89
C LYS A 144 8.76 3.65 -6.87
N HIS A 145 8.31 2.42 -7.12
CA HIS A 145 7.44 1.69 -6.22
C HIS A 145 8.08 1.42 -4.86
N ILE A 146 9.33 1.01 -4.83
CA ILE A 146 10.09 0.80 -3.59
C ILE A 146 10.19 2.11 -2.79
N LEU A 147 10.51 3.21 -3.45
CA LEU A 147 10.56 4.53 -2.82
C LEU A 147 9.21 4.95 -2.25
N TYR A 148 8.13 4.74 -3.01
CA TYR A 148 6.77 5.01 -2.56
C TYR A 148 6.43 4.24 -1.28
N LEU A 149 6.64 2.94 -1.28
CA LEU A 149 6.37 2.10 -0.11
C LEU A 149 7.23 2.54 1.09
N ARG A 150 8.48 2.85 0.87
CA ARG A 150 9.42 3.22 1.93
C ARG A 150 9.11 4.58 2.55
N TYR A 151 8.94 5.60 1.72
CA TYR A 151 8.89 7.00 2.18
C TYR A 151 7.49 7.55 2.34
N ILE A 152 6.54 7.11 1.53
CA ILE A 152 5.15 7.60 1.61
C ILE A 152 4.32 6.72 2.52
N LYS A 153 4.43 5.41 2.38
CA LYS A 153 3.70 4.45 3.22
C LYS A 153 4.44 4.09 4.50
N GLY A 154 5.66 4.53 4.67
CA GLY A 154 6.43 4.35 5.90
C GLY A 154 6.83 2.92 6.19
N LEU A 155 6.92 2.06 5.17
CA LEU A 155 7.38 0.69 5.33
C LEU A 155 8.87 0.64 5.67
N SER A 156 9.28 -0.28 6.52
CA SER A 156 10.68 -0.54 6.81
C SER A 156 11.38 -1.29 5.66
N HIS A 157 12.70 -1.32 5.66
CA HIS A 157 13.47 -2.13 4.70
C HIS A 157 13.08 -3.60 4.67
N LYS A 158 12.67 -4.15 5.81
CA LYS A 158 12.26 -5.56 5.92
C LYS A 158 10.87 -5.83 5.38
N GLU A 159 10.02 -4.78 5.33
CA GLU A 159 8.65 -4.87 4.82
C GLU A 159 8.58 -4.65 3.29
N VAL A 160 9.55 -3.98 2.70
CA VAL A 160 9.65 -3.73 1.26
C VAL A 160 10.35 -4.88 0.56
#